data_c5ea45d153b68b4a6a6b45404e1b3087
#
_entry.id   c5ea45d153b68b4a6a6b45404e1b3087
#
_cell.length_a   1.000
_cell.length_b   1.000
_cell.length_c   1.000
_cell.angle_alpha   90.00
_cell.angle_beta   90.00
_cell.angle_gamma   90.00
#
_symmetry.space_group_name_H-M   'P 1'
#
loop_
_entity.id
_entity.type
_entity.pdbx_description
1 polymer ?
#
loop_
_entity_poly.entity_id
_entity_poly.type
_entity_poly.pdbx_seq_one_letter_code
_entity_poly.pdbx_strand_id
1 'polypeptide(L)'
;MSKSCMICSVCGEEYLAEQMTPFGDKHLCPICLERDTLVCDCCGERIWWDANAGDGEITLCRTCFREHYHSCVECGRVVHRDRVYYLDWEEREPLCPDCCDKIQRAQPIHEYSYKPKPRFVGEGPLYMGVELEIDGGGENPMNARKLLAIANREEELAYIKRDSSLEAGLEIVTHPLTLEAHETILPWGEVMKESLSLGYLGHKAGTAGLHVHVSLAGEAQKFGPVLFVEVQNARYHCILFLRSITQRRQAHMDVEPGRPGLVPQIA
;
A
#
# COMPACT_ATOMS: atom_id res chain seq x y z
N MET A 1 40.40 -50.91 23.59
CA MET A 1 39.02 -50.75 23.16
C MET A 1 39.03 -50.50 21.65
N SER A 2 38.55 -51.42 20.83
CA SER A 2 38.49 -51.25 19.38
C SER A 2 37.44 -50.19 19.10
N LYS A 3 37.86 -49.10 18.46
CA LYS A 3 36.91 -48.09 17.98
C LYS A 3 36.07 -48.68 16.84
N SER A 4 34.80 -48.73 17.03
CA SER A 4 33.83 -49.23 16.04
C SER A 4 33.75 -48.20 14.88
N CYS A 5 33.90 -48.67 13.65
CA CYS A 5 33.73 -47.87 12.45
C CYS A 5 32.39 -48.15 11.75
N MET A 6 31.84 -47.17 11.07
CA MET A 6 30.61 -47.26 10.30
C MET A 6 30.82 -46.65 8.91
N ILE A 7 30.10 -47.14 7.92
CA ILE A 7 30.12 -46.62 6.54
C ILE A 7 29.02 -45.54 6.36
N CYS A 8 29.38 -44.39 5.84
CA CYS A 8 28.43 -43.33 5.51
C CYS A 8 27.48 -43.79 4.41
N SER A 9 26.19 -43.71 4.64
CA SER A 9 25.13 -44.14 3.70
C SER A 9 25.07 -43.28 2.40
N VAL A 10 25.79 -42.15 2.34
CA VAL A 10 25.80 -41.25 1.19
C VAL A 10 27.11 -41.33 0.41
N CYS A 11 28.26 -41.10 1.06
CA CYS A 11 29.53 -41.11 0.33
C CYS A 11 30.24 -42.48 0.30
N GLY A 12 29.81 -43.44 1.15
CA GLY A 12 30.43 -44.77 1.25
C GLY A 12 31.77 -44.78 2.01
N GLU A 13 32.22 -43.67 2.53
CA GLU A 13 33.47 -43.58 3.30
C GLU A 13 33.29 -44.06 4.73
N GLU A 14 34.36 -44.58 5.33
CA GLU A 14 34.39 -45.12 6.70
C GLU A 14 34.73 -44.02 7.71
N TYR A 15 33.93 -43.94 8.81
CA TYR A 15 34.11 -42.99 9.90
C TYR A 15 33.96 -43.74 11.23
N LEU A 16 34.47 -43.12 12.31
CA LEU A 16 34.21 -43.62 13.65
C LEU A 16 32.70 -43.53 13.95
N ALA A 17 32.13 -44.56 14.56
CA ALA A 17 30.71 -44.64 14.88
C ALA A 17 30.22 -43.45 15.72
N GLU A 18 31.09 -42.89 16.58
CA GLU A 18 30.83 -41.70 17.39
C GLU A 18 30.68 -40.39 16.58
N GLN A 19 31.18 -40.38 15.35
CA GLN A 19 31.09 -39.22 14.44
C GLN A 19 29.89 -39.28 13.50
N MET A 20 29.21 -40.43 13.48
CA MET A 20 28.09 -40.66 12.58
C MET A 20 26.79 -40.16 13.21
N THR A 21 26.01 -39.43 12.42
CA THR A 21 24.69 -38.94 12.85
C THR A 21 23.58 -39.77 12.21
N PRO A 22 22.68 -40.36 13.01
CA PRO A 22 21.48 -41.00 12.45
C PRO A 22 20.55 -39.95 11.82
N PHE A 23 20.10 -40.23 10.60
CA PHE A 23 19.19 -39.38 9.88
C PHE A 23 18.18 -40.21 9.08
N GLY A 24 16.94 -40.29 9.56
CA GLY A 24 15.95 -41.25 9.09
C GLY A 24 16.43 -42.70 9.28
N ASP A 25 16.47 -43.44 8.18
CA ASP A 25 16.97 -44.81 8.09
C ASP A 25 18.47 -44.91 7.74
N LYS A 26 19.18 -43.79 7.68
CA LYS A 26 20.57 -43.64 7.24
C LYS A 26 21.48 -43.15 8.39
N HIS A 27 22.80 -43.42 8.22
CA HIS A 27 23.83 -42.84 9.05
C HIS A 27 24.75 -41.99 8.18
N LEU A 28 24.88 -40.71 8.52
CA LEU A 28 25.62 -39.74 7.75
C LEU A 28 26.92 -39.32 8.46
N CYS A 29 28.01 -39.20 7.72
CA CYS A 29 29.22 -38.56 8.21
C CYS A 29 28.99 -37.02 8.32
N PRO A 30 29.80 -36.29 9.11
CA PRO A 30 29.62 -34.84 9.27
C PRO A 30 29.58 -34.07 7.95
N ILE A 31 30.42 -34.47 6.99
CA ILE A 31 30.50 -33.80 5.69
C ILE A 31 29.19 -33.94 4.87
N CYS A 32 28.66 -35.18 4.82
CA CYS A 32 27.40 -35.43 4.10
C CYS A 32 26.20 -34.82 4.83
N LEU A 33 26.24 -34.81 6.18
CA LEU A 33 25.18 -34.17 6.96
C LEU A 33 25.10 -32.65 6.66
N GLU A 34 26.25 -31.98 6.59
CA GLU A 34 26.26 -30.55 6.23
C GLU A 34 25.92 -30.27 4.75
N ARG A 35 26.48 -31.09 3.83
CA ARG A 35 26.34 -30.85 2.38
C ARG A 35 24.94 -31.22 1.86
N ASP A 36 24.37 -32.32 2.33
CA ASP A 36 23.21 -32.95 1.72
C ASP A 36 21.91 -32.75 2.53
N THR A 37 21.99 -32.04 3.66
CA THR A 37 20.81 -31.74 4.47
C THR A 37 20.73 -30.27 4.85
N LEU A 38 19.49 -29.81 5.15
CA LEU A 38 19.17 -28.45 5.58
C LEU A 38 18.36 -28.50 6.88
N VAL A 39 18.30 -27.41 7.61
CA VAL A 39 17.46 -27.26 8.80
C VAL A 39 16.26 -26.39 8.45
N CYS A 40 15.05 -26.86 8.74
CA CYS A 40 13.83 -26.10 8.53
C CYS A 40 13.81 -24.86 9.46
N ASP A 41 13.68 -23.67 8.87
CA ASP A 41 13.65 -22.41 9.62
C ASP A 41 12.41 -22.24 10.51
N CYS A 42 11.38 -23.02 10.25
CA CYS A 42 10.13 -22.96 11.02
C CYS A 42 10.13 -23.89 12.25
N CYS A 43 10.46 -25.17 12.08
CA CYS A 43 10.38 -26.17 13.18
C CYS A 43 11.73 -26.67 13.68
N GLY A 44 12.84 -26.31 13.02
CA GLY A 44 14.18 -26.79 13.35
C GLY A 44 14.47 -28.24 12.92
N GLU A 45 13.54 -28.95 12.30
CA GLU A 45 13.74 -30.29 11.79
C GLU A 45 14.75 -30.31 10.65
N ARG A 46 15.65 -31.29 10.66
CA ARG A 46 16.61 -31.49 9.58
C ARG A 46 15.96 -32.27 8.43
N ILE A 47 16.13 -31.80 7.22
CA ILE A 47 15.57 -32.37 6.00
C ILE A 47 16.66 -32.60 4.95
N TRP A 48 16.42 -33.46 3.97
CA TRP A 48 17.26 -33.54 2.78
C TRP A 48 17.17 -32.23 2.00
N TRP A 49 18.27 -31.81 1.34
CA TRP A 49 18.31 -30.58 0.57
C TRP A 49 17.24 -30.52 -0.54
N ASP A 50 16.98 -31.68 -1.19
CA ASP A 50 15.98 -31.85 -2.25
C ASP A 50 14.54 -31.94 -1.73
N ALA A 51 14.35 -32.06 -0.42
CA ALA A 51 13.06 -32.01 0.25
C ALA A 51 12.68 -30.60 0.73
N ASN A 52 13.54 -29.57 0.44
CA ASN A 52 13.23 -28.19 0.76
C ASN A 52 11.99 -27.72 -0.04
N ALA A 53 10.95 -27.32 0.69
CA ALA A 53 9.72 -26.73 0.16
C ALA A 53 9.70 -25.19 0.22
N GLY A 54 10.79 -24.59 0.73
CA GLY A 54 10.99 -23.15 0.73
C GLY A 54 11.48 -22.63 -0.61
N ASP A 55 11.99 -21.40 -0.61
CA ASP A 55 12.65 -20.75 -1.74
C ASP A 55 14.14 -20.53 -1.46
N GLY A 56 14.80 -19.63 -2.21
CA GLY A 56 16.22 -19.33 -2.00
C GLY A 56 16.52 -18.54 -0.71
N GLU A 57 15.51 -18.01 -0.03
CA GLU A 57 15.65 -17.16 1.17
C GLU A 57 15.25 -17.91 2.45
N ILE A 58 14.33 -18.87 2.37
CA ILE A 58 13.82 -19.63 3.51
C ILE A 58 13.84 -21.14 3.25
N THR A 59 14.30 -21.91 4.22
CA THR A 59 14.29 -23.37 4.18
C THR A 59 13.08 -23.90 4.95
N LEU A 60 12.25 -24.73 4.32
CA LEU A 60 11.05 -25.27 4.94
C LEU A 60 10.88 -26.77 4.67
N CYS A 61 10.52 -27.54 5.70
CA CYS A 61 10.00 -28.86 5.49
C CYS A 61 8.60 -28.78 4.85
N ARG A 62 8.18 -29.86 4.15
CA ARG A 62 6.87 -29.88 3.45
C ARG A 62 5.68 -29.67 4.39
N THR A 63 5.79 -30.12 5.64
CA THR A 63 4.73 -29.92 6.66
C THR A 63 4.59 -28.47 7.02
N CYS A 64 5.68 -27.78 7.38
CA CYS A 64 5.66 -26.37 7.73
C CYS A 64 5.20 -25.51 6.56
N PHE A 65 5.69 -25.81 5.33
CA PHE A 65 5.22 -25.09 4.14
C PHE A 65 3.70 -25.23 4.00
N ARG A 66 3.16 -26.43 4.01
CA ARG A 66 1.73 -26.68 3.83
C ARG A 66 0.86 -26.03 4.92
N GLU A 67 1.36 -25.95 6.15
CA GLU A 67 0.58 -25.47 7.30
C GLU A 67 0.67 -23.97 7.51
N HIS A 68 1.82 -23.35 7.19
CA HIS A 68 2.11 -21.98 7.59
C HIS A 68 2.50 -21.02 6.45
N TYR A 69 2.73 -21.52 5.23
CA TYR A 69 3.24 -20.68 4.14
C TYR A 69 2.43 -20.87 2.85
N HIS A 70 2.61 -19.92 1.95
CA HIS A 70 2.16 -19.97 0.57
C HIS A 70 3.25 -19.45 -0.35
N SER A 71 3.27 -19.91 -1.61
CA SER A 71 4.07 -19.29 -2.65
C SER A 71 3.28 -18.17 -3.32
N CYS A 72 3.89 -17.00 -3.47
CA CYS A 72 3.32 -15.90 -4.23
C CYS A 72 3.15 -16.33 -5.70
N VAL A 73 1.95 -16.19 -6.26
CA VAL A 73 1.65 -16.60 -7.65
C VAL A 73 2.41 -15.79 -8.68
N GLU A 74 2.78 -14.53 -8.36
CA GLU A 74 3.47 -13.63 -9.27
C GLU A 74 4.99 -13.83 -9.31
N CYS A 75 5.64 -14.03 -8.16
CA CYS A 75 7.10 -14.08 -8.08
C CYS A 75 7.67 -15.39 -7.50
N GLY A 76 6.81 -16.29 -7.04
CA GLY A 76 7.22 -17.57 -6.45
C GLY A 76 7.78 -17.47 -5.02
N ARG A 77 7.99 -16.27 -4.47
CA ARG A 77 8.50 -16.10 -3.09
C ARG A 77 7.58 -16.79 -2.08
N VAL A 78 8.19 -17.48 -1.13
CA VAL A 78 7.47 -18.12 -0.04
C VAL A 78 7.15 -17.09 1.05
N VAL A 79 5.89 -17.01 1.46
CA VAL A 79 5.38 -16.01 2.41
C VAL A 79 4.57 -16.69 3.50
N HIS A 80 4.79 -16.30 4.76
CA HIS A 80 3.98 -16.76 5.87
C HIS A 80 2.50 -16.35 5.69
N ARG A 81 1.56 -17.21 6.07
CA ARG A 81 0.11 -16.99 5.88
C ARG A 81 -0.40 -15.68 6.45
N ASP A 82 0.14 -15.21 7.56
CA ASP A 82 -0.25 -13.95 8.19
C ASP A 82 0.17 -12.70 7.37
N ARG A 83 1.01 -12.88 6.35
CA ARG A 83 1.55 -11.83 5.49
C ARG A 83 1.14 -11.98 4.02
N VAL A 84 0.23 -12.88 3.74
CA VAL A 84 -0.31 -13.09 2.40
C VAL A 84 -1.47 -12.14 2.15
N TYR A 85 -1.52 -11.59 0.95
CA TYR A 85 -2.62 -10.76 0.46
C TYR A 85 -3.38 -11.51 -0.63
N TYR A 86 -4.69 -11.24 -0.72
CA TYR A 86 -5.57 -11.75 -1.75
C TYR A 86 -6.28 -10.55 -2.37
N LEU A 87 -6.19 -10.39 -3.68
CA LEU A 87 -6.89 -9.30 -4.39
C LEU A 87 -8.33 -9.68 -4.69
N ASP A 88 -8.59 -10.96 -4.89
CA ASP A 88 -9.92 -11.52 -5.08
C ASP A 88 -10.19 -12.60 -4.05
N TRP A 89 -11.35 -12.50 -3.38
CA TRP A 89 -11.80 -13.47 -2.39
C TRP A 89 -12.31 -14.78 -3.02
N GLU A 90 -12.70 -14.75 -4.30
CA GLU A 90 -13.21 -15.92 -5.01
C GLU A 90 -12.03 -16.75 -5.55
N GLU A 91 -11.04 -16.15 -6.15
CA GLU A 91 -9.89 -16.82 -6.75
C GLU A 91 -8.83 -17.25 -5.71
N ARG A 92 -8.72 -16.53 -4.59
CA ARG A 92 -7.80 -16.81 -3.47
C ARG A 92 -6.34 -17.06 -3.90
N GLU A 93 -5.88 -16.30 -4.88
CA GLU A 93 -4.48 -16.35 -5.32
C GLU A 93 -3.56 -15.62 -4.33
N PRO A 94 -2.60 -16.32 -3.68
CA PRO A 94 -1.74 -15.73 -2.68
C PRO A 94 -0.69 -14.81 -3.30
N LEU A 95 -0.59 -13.58 -2.78
CA LEU A 95 0.41 -12.59 -3.19
C LEU A 95 1.30 -12.19 -2.01
N CYS A 96 2.59 -12.01 -2.26
CA CYS A 96 3.47 -11.34 -1.31
C CYS A 96 3.16 -9.84 -1.25
N PRO A 97 3.55 -9.13 -0.15
CA PRO A 97 3.32 -7.69 -0.02
C PRO A 97 3.79 -6.88 -1.23
N ASP A 98 5.02 -7.16 -1.71
CA ASP A 98 5.62 -6.40 -2.82
C ASP A 98 4.87 -6.58 -4.14
N CYS A 99 4.39 -7.80 -4.44
CA CYS A 99 3.59 -8.06 -5.64
C CYS A 99 2.19 -7.49 -5.52
N CYS A 100 1.55 -7.61 -4.35
CA CYS A 100 0.27 -6.98 -4.08
C CYS A 100 0.34 -5.46 -4.31
N ASP A 101 1.34 -4.79 -3.74
CA ASP A 101 1.57 -3.37 -3.93
C ASP A 101 1.79 -2.98 -5.40
N LYS A 102 2.58 -3.78 -6.14
CA LYS A 102 2.79 -3.53 -7.58
C LYS A 102 1.50 -3.63 -8.38
N ILE A 103 0.72 -4.68 -8.15
CA ILE A 103 -0.55 -4.90 -8.86
C ILE A 103 -1.53 -3.78 -8.52
N GLN A 104 -1.66 -3.43 -7.24
CA GLN A 104 -2.54 -2.35 -6.81
C GLN A 104 -2.14 -1.00 -7.43
N ARG A 105 -0.84 -0.66 -7.44
CA ARG A 105 -0.36 0.58 -8.09
C ARG A 105 -0.58 0.59 -9.61
N ALA A 106 -0.60 -0.57 -10.25
CA ALA A 106 -0.87 -0.67 -11.67
C ALA A 106 -2.35 -0.50 -12.03
N GLN A 107 -3.26 -0.67 -11.06
CA GLN A 107 -4.69 -0.44 -11.27
C GLN A 107 -4.98 1.06 -11.31
N PRO A 108 -5.68 1.55 -12.33
CA PRO A 108 -6.02 2.97 -12.40
C PRO A 108 -7.15 3.38 -11.46
N ILE A 109 -7.93 2.42 -10.94
CA ILE A 109 -9.01 2.62 -9.96
C ILE A 109 -8.77 1.65 -8.82
N HIS A 110 -8.58 2.18 -7.64
CA HIS A 110 -8.40 1.39 -6.42
C HIS A 110 -9.72 1.14 -5.70
N GLU A 111 -9.73 0.16 -4.82
CA GLU A 111 -10.85 -0.08 -3.92
C GLU A 111 -11.02 1.06 -2.92
N TYR A 112 -12.23 1.22 -2.37
CA TYR A 112 -12.58 2.24 -1.38
C TYR A 112 -11.60 2.32 -0.20
N SER A 113 -11.14 1.17 0.30
CA SER A 113 -10.22 1.08 1.45
C SER A 113 -8.76 1.42 1.14
N TYR A 114 -8.41 1.65 -0.12
CA TYR A 114 -7.04 1.96 -0.53
C TYR A 114 -6.55 3.27 0.12
N LYS A 115 -5.42 3.18 0.83
CA LYS A 115 -4.76 4.31 1.50
C LYS A 115 -3.25 4.15 1.34
N PRO A 116 -2.65 4.71 0.28
CA PRO A 116 -1.20 4.66 0.09
C PRO A 116 -0.49 5.45 1.20
N LYS A 117 0.80 5.17 1.38
CA LYS A 117 1.62 5.98 2.27
C LYS A 117 1.60 7.44 1.78
N PRO A 118 1.22 8.42 2.61
CA PRO A 118 1.14 9.81 2.19
C PRO A 118 2.53 10.35 1.79
N ARG A 119 2.56 11.10 0.70
CA ARG A 119 3.72 11.84 0.21
C ARG A 119 3.42 13.32 0.36
N PHE A 120 4.26 14.04 1.11
CA PHE A 120 4.10 15.48 1.31
C PHE A 120 4.83 16.22 0.20
N VAL A 121 4.12 17.06 -0.56
CA VAL A 121 4.65 17.78 -1.72
C VAL A 121 4.59 19.29 -1.49
N GLY A 122 5.70 19.98 -1.77
CA GLY A 122 5.91 21.39 -1.49
C GLY A 122 6.49 21.64 -0.10
N GLU A 123 6.90 22.89 0.15
CA GLU A 123 7.46 23.32 1.43
C GLU A 123 6.52 24.30 2.10
N GLY A 124 6.18 24.07 3.37
CA GLY A 124 5.29 24.97 4.10
C GLY A 124 4.77 24.36 5.40
N PRO A 125 4.11 25.18 6.23
CA PRO A 125 3.58 24.73 7.52
C PRO A 125 2.23 23.99 7.39
N LEU A 126 1.58 24.03 6.20
CA LEU A 126 0.24 23.54 6.01
C LEU A 126 0.15 22.70 4.73
N TYR A 127 -0.40 21.48 4.86
CA TYR A 127 -0.67 20.59 3.75
C TYR A 127 -2.15 20.29 3.66
N MET A 128 -2.63 20.10 2.43
CA MET A 128 -4.02 19.78 2.13
C MET A 128 -4.09 18.55 1.24
N GLY A 129 -4.89 17.56 1.65
CA GLY A 129 -5.34 16.48 0.80
C GLY A 129 -6.72 16.81 0.24
N VAL A 130 -6.93 16.56 -1.02
CA VAL A 130 -8.21 16.80 -1.71
C VAL A 130 -8.78 15.48 -2.17
N GLU A 131 -10.06 15.25 -1.90
CA GLU A 131 -10.88 14.18 -2.45
C GLU A 131 -11.95 14.84 -3.34
N LEU A 132 -11.79 14.69 -4.64
CA LEU A 132 -12.72 15.21 -5.64
C LEU A 132 -13.55 14.08 -6.20
N GLU A 133 -14.83 14.09 -5.93
CA GLU A 133 -15.80 13.16 -6.47
C GLU A 133 -16.34 13.66 -7.81
N ILE A 134 -16.40 12.77 -8.78
CA ILE A 134 -16.96 13.00 -10.13
C ILE A 134 -17.85 11.82 -10.49
N ASP A 135 -19.06 12.07 -11.00
CA ASP A 135 -20.06 11.03 -11.24
C ASP A 135 -20.67 11.10 -12.64
N GLY A 136 -21.34 10.04 -13.08
CA GLY A 136 -22.04 9.94 -14.37
C GLY A 136 -21.20 9.45 -15.54
N GLY A 137 -19.86 9.40 -15.42
CA GLY A 137 -18.95 8.92 -16.47
C GLY A 137 -18.56 7.46 -16.39
N GLY A 138 -19.04 6.76 -15.35
CA GLY A 138 -18.76 5.35 -15.10
C GLY A 138 -17.44 5.09 -14.34
N GLU A 139 -17.34 3.93 -13.72
CA GLU A 139 -16.09 3.39 -13.18
C GLU A 139 -15.22 2.85 -14.33
N ASN A 140 -14.73 3.73 -15.19
CA ASN A 140 -14.02 3.37 -16.41
C ASN A 140 -12.50 3.46 -16.24
N PRO A 141 -11.76 2.31 -16.30
CA PRO A 141 -10.31 2.31 -16.13
C PRO A 141 -9.54 3.14 -17.18
N MET A 142 -10.06 3.25 -18.40
CA MET A 142 -9.42 4.07 -19.45
C MET A 142 -9.57 5.57 -19.14
N ASN A 143 -10.73 5.98 -18.64
CA ASN A 143 -10.96 7.36 -18.21
C ASN A 143 -10.06 7.69 -17.01
N ALA A 144 -10.00 6.80 -16.01
CA ALA A 144 -9.11 6.97 -14.86
C ALA A 144 -7.64 7.12 -15.27
N ARG A 145 -7.14 6.29 -16.21
CA ARG A 145 -5.77 6.44 -16.73
C ARG A 145 -5.53 7.79 -17.39
N LYS A 146 -6.48 8.31 -18.14
CA LYS A 146 -6.36 9.65 -18.78
C LYS A 146 -6.28 10.75 -17.73
N LEU A 147 -7.14 10.71 -16.73
CA LEU A 147 -7.15 11.69 -15.64
C LEU A 147 -5.85 11.63 -14.81
N LEU A 148 -5.38 10.43 -14.48
CA LEU A 148 -4.11 10.24 -13.77
C LEU A 148 -2.90 10.67 -14.61
N ALA A 149 -2.90 10.45 -15.92
CA ALA A 149 -1.83 10.90 -16.80
C ALA A 149 -1.70 12.43 -16.84
N ILE A 150 -2.80 13.14 -16.63
CA ILE A 150 -2.81 14.60 -16.50
C ILE A 150 -2.36 15.01 -15.09
N ALA A 151 -2.96 14.44 -14.06
CA ALA A 151 -2.70 14.80 -12.67
C ALA A 151 -1.25 14.48 -12.25
N ASN A 152 -0.70 13.35 -12.72
CA ASN A 152 0.59 12.79 -12.33
C ASN A 152 1.67 12.98 -13.43
N ARG A 153 1.62 14.08 -14.19
CA ARG A 153 2.49 14.30 -15.35
C ARG A 153 3.99 14.27 -15.03
N GLU A 154 4.39 14.79 -13.89
CA GLU A 154 5.78 14.85 -13.46
C GLU A 154 6.08 13.92 -12.29
N GLU A 155 5.16 13.79 -11.39
CA GLU A 155 5.24 12.90 -10.23
C GLU A 155 3.85 12.41 -9.80
N GLU A 156 3.80 11.37 -8.98
CA GLU A 156 2.56 10.81 -8.46
C GLU A 156 1.96 11.73 -7.38
N LEU A 157 1.02 12.59 -7.80
CA LEU A 157 0.35 13.57 -6.93
C LEU A 157 -1.03 13.09 -6.49
N ALA A 158 -1.68 12.22 -7.28
CA ALA A 158 -3.04 11.78 -7.05
C ALA A 158 -3.23 10.31 -7.42
N TYR A 159 -4.24 9.70 -6.85
CA TYR A 159 -4.73 8.36 -7.19
C TYR A 159 -6.26 8.41 -7.30
N ILE A 160 -6.83 7.38 -7.92
CA ILE A 160 -8.29 7.27 -8.08
C ILE A 160 -8.77 6.02 -7.36
N LYS A 161 -9.87 6.14 -6.65
CA LYS A 161 -10.54 5.02 -5.99
C LYS A 161 -12.06 5.05 -6.23
N ARG A 162 -12.68 3.93 -5.90
CA ARG A 162 -14.14 3.80 -5.86
C ARG A 162 -14.68 4.51 -4.64
N ASP A 163 -15.87 5.08 -4.77
CA ASP A 163 -16.67 5.55 -3.65
C ASP A 163 -18.10 5.07 -3.78
N SER A 164 -18.64 4.45 -2.72
CA SER A 164 -19.97 3.86 -2.72
C SER A 164 -21.11 4.89 -2.65
N SER A 165 -20.78 6.18 -2.43
CA SER A 165 -21.76 7.27 -2.48
C SER A 165 -22.08 7.71 -3.90
N LEU A 166 -21.22 7.36 -4.89
CA LEU A 166 -21.39 7.65 -6.29
C LEU A 166 -22.22 6.58 -6.99
N GLU A 167 -23.04 6.99 -7.97
CA GLU A 167 -23.85 6.05 -8.76
C GLU A 167 -23.04 5.36 -9.86
N ALA A 168 -22.19 6.14 -10.57
CA ALA A 168 -21.34 5.67 -11.66
C ALA A 168 -20.14 6.61 -11.81
N GLY A 169 -19.30 6.70 -10.78
CA GLY A 169 -18.30 7.74 -10.66
C GLY A 169 -16.95 7.28 -10.15
N LEU A 170 -16.07 8.25 -9.92
CA LEU A 170 -14.71 8.08 -9.44
C LEU A 170 -14.41 9.13 -8.38
N GLU A 171 -13.57 8.77 -7.41
CA GLU A 171 -13.01 9.69 -6.44
C GLU A 171 -11.52 9.91 -6.74
N ILE A 172 -11.15 11.15 -7.08
CA ILE A 172 -9.76 11.58 -7.31
C ILE A 172 -9.20 12.09 -5.98
N VAL A 173 -8.22 11.39 -5.43
CA VAL A 173 -7.62 11.70 -4.13
C VAL A 173 -6.19 12.17 -4.33
N THR A 174 -5.82 13.32 -3.75
CA THR A 174 -4.44 13.79 -3.80
C THR A 174 -3.64 13.35 -2.58
N HIS A 175 -2.35 13.22 -2.75
CA HIS A 175 -1.42 13.27 -1.63
C HIS A 175 -1.50 14.64 -0.92
N PRO A 176 -1.00 14.78 0.31
CA PRO A 176 -0.94 16.08 0.98
C PRO A 176 -0.01 17.05 0.25
N LEU A 177 -0.56 18.11 -0.34
CA LEU A 177 0.16 19.15 -1.05
C LEU A 177 0.03 20.49 -0.31
N THR A 178 1.06 21.34 -0.41
CA THR A 178 0.91 22.73 -0.01
C THR A 178 -0.05 23.49 -0.94
N LEU A 179 -0.55 24.64 -0.53
CA LEU A 179 -1.39 25.47 -1.41
C LEU A 179 -0.65 25.82 -2.73
N GLU A 180 0.62 26.20 -2.60
CA GLU A 180 1.46 26.52 -3.76
C GLU A 180 1.58 25.32 -4.72
N ALA A 181 1.79 24.12 -4.20
CA ALA A 181 1.86 22.90 -5.01
C ALA A 181 0.52 22.59 -5.70
N HIS A 182 -0.61 22.80 -5.03
CA HIS A 182 -1.94 22.69 -5.66
C HIS A 182 -2.16 23.70 -6.78
N GLU A 183 -1.56 24.89 -6.68
CA GLU A 183 -1.70 25.96 -7.67
C GLU A 183 -0.75 25.82 -8.86
N THR A 184 0.46 25.29 -8.63
CA THR A 184 1.55 25.34 -9.61
C THR A 184 1.92 23.98 -10.21
N ILE A 185 1.75 22.89 -9.46
CA ILE A 185 2.19 21.55 -9.89
C ILE A 185 1.01 20.72 -10.37
N LEU A 186 -0.09 20.68 -9.62
CA LEU A 186 -1.26 19.86 -9.98
C LEU A 186 -2.18 20.63 -10.96
N PRO A 187 -2.31 20.17 -12.22
CA PRO A 187 -3.04 20.90 -13.25
C PRO A 187 -4.56 20.71 -13.14
N TRP A 188 -5.17 21.17 -12.03
CA TRP A 188 -6.60 21.02 -11.75
C TRP A 188 -7.51 21.43 -12.90
N GLY A 189 -7.17 22.53 -13.57
CA GLY A 189 -7.97 23.03 -14.71
C GLY A 189 -8.03 22.04 -15.86
N GLU A 190 -6.93 21.33 -16.14
CA GLU A 190 -6.87 20.31 -17.18
C GLU A 190 -7.59 19.03 -16.74
N VAL A 191 -7.39 18.59 -15.50
CA VAL A 191 -8.09 17.43 -14.91
C VAL A 191 -9.60 17.62 -14.97
N MET A 192 -10.11 18.79 -14.54
CA MET A 192 -11.53 19.12 -14.57
C MET A 192 -12.10 19.19 -15.99
N LYS A 193 -11.35 19.78 -16.92
CA LYS A 193 -11.76 19.88 -18.33
C LYS A 193 -11.85 18.50 -18.96
N GLU A 194 -10.87 17.63 -18.70
CA GLU A 194 -10.89 16.26 -19.22
C GLU A 194 -12.02 15.45 -18.58
N SER A 195 -12.25 15.56 -17.26
CA SER A 195 -13.38 14.90 -16.60
C SER A 195 -14.70 15.23 -17.25
N LEU A 196 -14.94 16.51 -17.55
CA LEU A 196 -16.15 16.97 -18.25
C LEU A 196 -16.24 16.39 -19.66
N SER A 197 -15.11 16.33 -20.41
CA SER A 197 -15.08 15.79 -21.78
C SER A 197 -15.38 14.28 -21.81
N LEU A 198 -15.06 13.57 -20.72
CA LEU A 198 -15.34 12.16 -20.54
C LEU A 198 -16.74 11.86 -20.01
N GLY A 199 -17.57 12.89 -19.82
CA GLY A 199 -18.97 12.77 -19.39
C GLY A 199 -19.19 12.81 -17.89
N TYR A 200 -18.14 13.02 -17.09
CA TYR A 200 -18.32 13.16 -15.64
C TYR A 200 -18.89 14.53 -15.28
N LEU A 201 -19.66 14.53 -14.23
CA LEU A 201 -20.23 15.72 -13.58
C LEU A 201 -19.71 15.79 -12.16
N GLY A 202 -19.39 16.98 -11.69
CA GLY A 202 -19.14 17.22 -10.27
C GLY A 202 -20.45 17.46 -9.52
N HIS A 203 -20.52 18.53 -8.77
CA HIS A 203 -21.72 18.92 -7.98
C HIS A 203 -23.07 18.82 -8.73
N LYS A 204 -23.09 18.97 -10.06
CA LYS A 204 -24.33 18.84 -10.85
C LYS A 204 -24.89 17.42 -10.89
N ALA A 205 -24.11 16.42 -10.56
CA ALA A 205 -24.58 15.04 -10.42
C ALA A 205 -25.52 14.87 -9.20
N GLY A 206 -25.37 15.73 -8.19
CA GLY A 206 -26.12 15.63 -6.93
C GLY A 206 -25.52 14.62 -5.93
N THR A 207 -24.65 13.73 -6.39
CA THR A 207 -23.97 12.68 -5.63
C THR A 207 -22.50 13.00 -5.37
N ALA A 208 -21.89 13.87 -6.20
CA ALA A 208 -20.48 14.19 -6.16
C ALA A 208 -20.17 15.46 -5.35
N GLY A 209 -19.11 15.42 -4.55
CA GLY A 209 -18.67 16.47 -3.65
C GLY A 209 -17.17 16.78 -3.76
N LEU A 210 -16.71 17.61 -2.82
CA LEU A 210 -15.30 17.96 -2.63
C LEU A 210 -14.98 17.94 -1.14
N HIS A 211 -14.05 17.08 -0.74
CA HIS A 211 -13.53 17.01 0.61
C HIS A 211 -12.10 17.56 0.67
N VAL A 212 -11.78 18.33 1.70
CA VAL A 212 -10.44 18.87 1.90
C VAL A 212 -9.98 18.55 3.32
N HIS A 213 -8.90 17.80 3.41
CA HIS A 213 -8.22 17.43 4.63
C HIS A 213 -7.04 18.37 4.86
N VAL A 214 -6.90 18.93 6.05
CA VAL A 214 -5.83 19.89 6.35
C VAL A 214 -4.98 19.39 7.50
N SER A 215 -3.65 19.38 7.35
CA SER A 215 -2.69 19.03 8.39
C SER A 215 -1.59 20.08 8.54
N LEU A 216 -1.02 20.19 9.75
CA LEU A 216 0.12 21.06 10.05
C LEU A 216 1.43 20.28 9.89
N ALA A 217 2.47 20.92 9.33
CA ALA A 217 3.82 20.38 9.29
C ALA A 217 4.39 20.24 10.71
N GLY A 218 5.02 19.11 11.00
CA GLY A 218 5.61 18.80 12.32
C GLY A 218 4.80 17.87 13.20
N GLU A 219 3.52 17.68 12.94
CA GLU A 219 2.68 16.68 13.62
C GLU A 219 2.32 15.48 12.72
N ALA A 220 3.10 15.23 11.68
CA ALA A 220 2.90 14.18 10.66
C ALA A 220 2.81 12.74 11.23
N GLN A 221 2.98 12.54 12.53
CA GLN A 221 2.79 11.26 13.21
C GLN A 221 1.58 11.22 14.15
N LYS A 222 0.91 12.35 14.37
CA LYS A 222 -0.36 12.38 15.09
C LYS A 222 -1.38 13.08 14.19
N PHE A 223 -2.28 12.32 13.63
CA PHE A 223 -3.46 12.87 12.97
C PHE A 223 -4.21 13.75 13.98
N GLY A 224 -3.90 15.05 13.94
CA GLY A 224 -4.68 16.06 14.62
C GLY A 224 -6.09 16.14 14.00
N PRO A 225 -7.04 16.85 14.58
CA PRO A 225 -8.41 16.89 14.10
C PRO A 225 -8.42 17.33 12.63
N VAL A 226 -8.82 16.41 11.78
CA VAL A 226 -9.06 16.66 10.35
C VAL A 226 -10.25 17.60 10.29
N LEU A 227 -10.06 18.79 9.77
CA LEU A 227 -11.17 19.70 9.51
C LEU A 227 -11.82 19.21 8.21
N PHE A 228 -12.91 18.47 8.32
CA PHE A 228 -13.77 18.18 7.20
C PHE A 228 -14.48 19.47 6.78
N VAL A 229 -14.27 19.91 5.57
CA VAL A 229 -15.05 20.97 4.95
C VAL A 229 -15.76 20.37 3.76
N GLU A 230 -16.98 19.94 3.95
CA GLU A 230 -17.87 19.57 2.86
C GLU A 230 -18.28 20.83 2.12
N VAL A 231 -17.94 20.94 0.84
CA VAL A 231 -18.33 22.06 0.00
C VAL A 231 -19.45 21.62 -0.94
N GLN A 232 -20.65 21.64 -0.44
CA GLN A 232 -21.87 21.55 -1.25
C GLN A 232 -22.01 22.88 -2.03
N ASN A 233 -21.93 22.89 -3.32
CA ASN A 233 -22.04 24.06 -4.24
C ASN A 233 -20.75 24.73 -4.72
N ALA A 234 -19.63 24.06 -4.77
CA ALA A 234 -18.42 24.62 -5.41
C ALA A 234 -18.59 24.77 -6.94
N ARG A 235 -19.30 25.82 -7.37
CA ARG A 235 -19.46 26.13 -8.80
C ARG A 235 -18.18 26.60 -9.48
N TYR A 236 -17.22 27.12 -8.74
CA TYR A 236 -15.96 27.66 -9.25
C TYR A 236 -14.87 27.61 -8.18
N HIS A 237 -13.70 27.05 -8.54
CA HIS A 237 -12.42 27.24 -7.88
C HIS A 237 -12.14 26.46 -6.60
N CYS A 238 -11.80 25.19 -6.73
CA CYS A 238 -11.07 24.43 -5.70
C CYS A 238 -9.91 25.27 -5.12
N ILE A 239 -9.16 25.96 -5.95
CA ILE A 239 -8.04 26.85 -5.56
C ILE A 239 -8.50 28.06 -4.73
N LEU A 240 -9.58 28.72 -5.09
CA LEU A 240 -10.08 29.89 -4.31
C LEU A 240 -10.61 29.45 -2.95
N PHE A 241 -11.19 28.27 -2.88
CA PHE A 241 -11.64 27.68 -1.63
C PHE A 241 -10.43 27.31 -0.73
N LEU A 242 -9.41 26.66 -1.27
CA LEU A 242 -8.17 26.36 -0.58
C LEU A 242 -7.49 27.63 -0.07
N ARG A 243 -7.44 28.69 -0.88
CA ARG A 243 -6.95 30.02 -0.44
C ARG A 243 -7.76 30.59 0.73
N SER A 244 -9.08 30.46 0.68
CA SER A 244 -9.93 30.98 1.76
C SER A 244 -9.71 30.26 3.10
N ILE A 245 -9.48 28.94 3.06
CA ILE A 245 -9.16 28.16 4.25
C ILE A 245 -7.79 28.57 4.82
N THR A 246 -6.78 28.71 3.95
CA THR A 246 -5.43 29.08 4.35
C THR A 246 -5.42 30.47 4.99
N GLN A 247 -6.07 31.46 4.40
CA GLN A 247 -6.17 32.82 4.95
C GLN A 247 -6.88 32.86 6.30
N ARG A 248 -7.98 32.11 6.47
CA ARG A 248 -8.69 32.07 7.75
C ARG A 248 -7.88 31.41 8.87
N ARG A 249 -7.08 30.37 8.56
CA ARG A 249 -6.21 29.74 9.55
C ARG A 249 -4.99 30.57 9.88
N GLN A 250 -4.39 31.26 8.88
CA GLN A 250 -3.30 32.19 9.13
C GLN A 250 -3.74 33.28 10.11
N ALA A 251 -4.92 33.88 9.90
CA ALA A 251 -5.51 34.87 10.80
C ALA A 251 -5.81 34.32 12.21
N HIS A 252 -6.04 33.00 12.36
CA HIS A 252 -6.23 32.37 13.67
C HIS A 252 -4.92 32.05 14.39
N MET A 253 -3.82 31.80 13.65
CA MET A 253 -2.50 31.57 14.25
C MET A 253 -1.81 32.87 14.66
N ASP A 254 -2.15 33.98 14.03
CA ASP A 254 -1.64 35.34 14.35
C ASP A 254 -2.35 36.00 15.55
N VAL A 255 -3.36 35.34 16.14
CA VAL A 255 -4.00 35.79 17.38
C VAL A 255 -3.21 35.25 18.58
N GLU A 256 -2.59 36.15 19.31
CA GLU A 256 -1.83 35.89 20.55
C GLU A 256 -2.59 34.95 21.52
N PRO A 257 -1.89 34.06 22.26
CA PRO A 257 -2.50 33.21 23.26
C PRO A 257 -2.92 34.04 24.46
N GLY A 258 -4.21 34.42 24.54
CA GLY A 258 -4.69 35.18 25.70
C GLY A 258 -6.11 35.73 25.65
N ARG A 259 -6.86 35.59 24.57
CA ARG A 259 -8.29 35.98 24.58
C ARG A 259 -9.19 34.78 24.24
N PRO A 260 -10.21 34.47 25.03
CA PRO A 260 -11.22 33.50 24.69
C PRO A 260 -12.03 34.05 23.49
N GLY A 261 -11.78 33.50 22.31
CA GLY A 261 -12.46 33.86 21.07
C GLY A 261 -13.89 33.37 21.07
N LEU A 262 -14.82 34.25 20.76
CA LEU A 262 -16.19 33.96 20.39
C LEU A 262 -16.18 33.05 19.13
N VAL A 263 -16.77 31.86 19.26
CA VAL A 263 -17.02 30.96 18.16
C VAL A 263 -18.10 31.56 17.25
N PRO A 264 -17.85 31.86 15.98
CA PRO A 264 -18.91 32.28 15.07
C PRO A 264 -19.83 31.11 14.80
N GLN A 265 -21.08 31.21 15.12
CA GLN A 265 -22.12 30.33 14.62
C GLN A 265 -22.28 30.62 13.13
N ILE A 266 -22.14 29.59 12.30
CA ILE A 266 -22.36 29.64 10.85
C ILE A 266 -23.85 29.35 10.65
N ALA A 267 -24.56 30.30 10.07
CA ALA A 267 -25.92 30.15 9.54
C ALA A 267 -25.87 29.62 8.11
#